data_d772bfe9e197640584340f0f79eeb78c
#
_entry.id   d772bfe9e197640584340f0f79eeb78c
#
_cell.length_a   1.000
_cell.length_b   1.000
_cell.length_c   1.000
_cell.angle_alpha   90.00
_cell.angle_beta   90.00
_cell.angle_gamma   90.00
#
_symmetry.space_group_name_H-M   'P 1'
#
loop_
_entity.id
_entity.type
_entity.pdbx_description
1 polymer ?
#
loop_
_entity_poly.entity_id
_entity_poly.type
_entity_poly.pdbx_seq_one_letter_code
_entity_poly.pdbx_strand_id
1 'polypeptide(L)'
;VPPQKARIKWYRCHVTREVLRELNRRNNFLGFAQTLGFLGVLAAASGVAVYASFHWPWYVTVLLVFVNGHFWHFLVNGFHELVHESVFSTRWLNRFFLRIFSFLGWYNHHLFWASHTEHHKYALHPPDDQEVVLPQKIDLKKLWKTSIINYRYPDSLLRNKFRSFTGYLDMGNPWIASLFPETDPERRRAYYQIFRTLKEGTLIKQPCERCGNHKSQAVHT
;
A
#
# COMPACT_ATOMS: atom_id res chain seq x y z
N VAL A 1 -28.93 -7.27 -6.32
CA VAL A 1 -28.54 -5.91 -6.71
C VAL A 1 -27.41 -5.49 -5.78
N PRO A 2 -26.21 -5.15 -6.28
CA PRO A 2 -25.16 -4.67 -5.39
C PRO A 2 -25.63 -3.40 -4.67
N PRO A 3 -25.27 -3.21 -3.39
CA PRO A 3 -25.64 -2.02 -2.66
C PRO A 3 -25.15 -0.77 -3.39
N GLN A 4 -26.03 0.22 -3.53
CA GLN A 4 -25.71 1.46 -4.23
C GLN A 4 -24.69 2.23 -3.38
N LYS A 5 -23.47 2.39 -3.90
CA LYS A 5 -22.40 3.11 -3.22
C LYS A 5 -22.78 4.58 -2.97
N ALA A 6 -22.41 5.11 -1.82
CA ALA A 6 -22.72 6.47 -1.42
C ALA A 6 -22.16 7.51 -2.42
N ARG A 7 -22.99 8.51 -2.76
CA ARG A 7 -22.57 9.63 -3.61
C ARG A 7 -22.11 10.79 -2.75
N ILE A 8 -20.78 10.85 -2.50
CA ILE A 8 -20.20 11.88 -1.65
C ILE A 8 -19.97 13.15 -2.45
N LYS A 9 -20.48 14.29 -1.94
CA LYS A 9 -20.20 15.61 -2.51
C LYS A 9 -18.97 16.19 -1.81
N TRP A 10 -17.79 16.02 -2.41
CA TRP A 10 -16.56 16.59 -1.91
C TRP A 10 -16.49 18.10 -2.15
N TYR A 11 -16.04 18.85 -1.14
CA TYR A 11 -15.66 20.25 -1.34
C TYR A 11 -14.44 20.30 -2.26
N ARG A 12 -14.52 21.12 -3.30
CA ARG A 12 -13.41 21.34 -4.24
C ARG A 12 -12.95 22.79 -4.15
N CYS A 13 -11.71 22.98 -3.72
CA CYS A 13 -11.05 24.28 -3.78
C CYS A 13 -10.81 24.66 -5.25
N HIS A 14 -11.03 25.94 -5.58
CA HIS A 14 -10.66 26.46 -6.89
C HIS A 14 -9.15 26.68 -6.94
N VAL A 15 -8.42 25.71 -7.48
CA VAL A 15 -6.98 25.80 -7.71
C VAL A 15 -6.75 25.84 -9.20
N THR A 16 -5.94 26.81 -9.68
CA THR A 16 -5.64 26.91 -11.11
C THR A 16 -4.79 25.74 -11.58
N ARG A 17 -4.84 25.44 -12.88
CA ARG A 17 -4.07 24.32 -13.45
C ARG A 17 -2.56 24.54 -13.34
N GLU A 18 -2.13 25.80 -13.37
CA GLU A 18 -0.72 26.21 -13.25
C GLU A 18 -0.20 25.84 -11.86
N VAL A 19 -0.92 26.25 -10.81
CA VAL A 19 -0.59 25.92 -9.41
C VAL A 19 -0.60 24.40 -9.18
N LEU A 20 -1.60 23.69 -9.70
CA LEU A 20 -1.63 22.22 -9.61
C LEU A 20 -0.44 21.57 -10.30
N ARG A 21 0.00 22.09 -11.46
CA ARG A 21 1.16 21.58 -12.19
C ARG A 21 2.45 21.85 -11.42
N GLU A 22 2.58 23.00 -10.78
CA GLU A 22 3.72 23.34 -9.96
C GLU A 22 3.80 22.45 -8.72
N LEU A 23 2.69 22.31 -7.97
CA LEU A 23 2.62 21.46 -6.78
C LEU A 23 2.90 19.97 -7.10
N ASN A 24 2.53 19.51 -8.28
CA ASN A 24 2.79 18.14 -8.73
C ASN A 24 4.12 17.97 -9.47
N ARG A 25 5.01 18.97 -9.43
CA ARG A 25 6.31 18.89 -10.11
C ARG A 25 7.21 17.87 -9.43
N ARG A 26 7.56 16.83 -10.16
CA ARG A 26 8.42 15.74 -9.69
C ARG A 26 9.83 15.92 -10.24
N ASN A 27 10.80 15.42 -9.48
CA ASN A 27 12.21 15.47 -9.85
C ASN A 27 12.89 14.14 -9.55
N ASN A 28 13.53 13.53 -10.55
CA ASN A 28 14.20 12.23 -10.36
C ASN A 28 15.36 12.32 -9.36
N PHE A 29 16.12 13.41 -9.35
CA PHE A 29 17.24 13.56 -8.40
C PHE A 29 16.75 13.55 -6.95
N LEU A 30 15.70 14.33 -6.66
CA LEU A 30 15.09 14.32 -5.32
C LEU A 30 14.45 12.97 -5.01
N GLY A 31 13.83 12.34 -6.00
CA GLY A 31 13.29 10.98 -5.86
C GLY A 31 14.36 9.97 -5.48
N PHE A 32 15.53 9.99 -6.12
CA PHE A 32 16.66 9.15 -5.75
C PHE A 32 17.21 9.50 -4.35
N ALA A 33 17.38 10.78 -4.05
CA ALA A 33 17.88 11.20 -2.74
C ALA A 33 16.98 10.72 -1.60
N GLN A 34 15.66 10.86 -1.75
CA GLN A 34 14.68 10.39 -0.77
C GLN A 34 14.65 8.86 -0.67
N THR A 35 14.52 8.18 -1.81
CA THR A 35 14.34 6.72 -1.83
C THR A 35 15.60 5.98 -1.40
N LEU A 36 16.76 6.32 -1.99
CA LEU A 36 18.02 5.67 -1.64
C LEU A 36 18.52 6.13 -0.25
N GLY A 37 18.28 7.40 0.11
CA GLY A 37 18.57 7.90 1.45
C GLY A 37 17.81 7.13 2.52
N PHE A 38 16.51 6.94 2.32
CA PHE A 38 15.70 6.15 3.25
C PHE A 38 16.15 4.68 3.30
N LEU A 39 16.38 4.02 2.16
CA LEU A 39 16.90 2.65 2.13
C LEU A 39 18.27 2.53 2.76
N GLY A 40 19.14 3.54 2.59
CA GLY A 40 20.45 3.62 3.23
C GLY A 40 20.35 3.70 4.75
N VAL A 41 19.47 4.58 5.27
CA VAL A 41 19.20 4.68 6.72
C VAL A 41 18.64 3.36 7.26
N LEU A 42 17.69 2.75 6.55
CA LEU A 42 17.12 1.47 6.93
C LEU A 42 18.18 0.37 6.99
N ALA A 43 19.03 0.27 5.99
CA ALA A 43 20.13 -0.69 5.94
C ALA A 43 21.16 -0.45 7.06
N ALA A 44 21.54 0.81 7.28
CA ALA A 44 22.49 1.18 8.34
C ALA A 44 21.93 0.85 9.72
N ALA A 45 20.67 1.24 10.02
CA ALA A 45 20.04 0.95 11.30
C ALA A 45 19.90 -0.57 11.53
N SER A 46 19.55 -1.33 10.48
CA SER A 46 19.46 -2.78 10.56
C SER A 46 20.86 -3.41 10.78
N GLY A 47 21.89 -2.90 10.08
CA GLY A 47 23.27 -3.35 10.24
C GLY A 47 23.80 -3.09 11.66
N VAL A 48 23.51 -1.92 12.22
CA VAL A 48 23.88 -1.59 13.61
C VAL A 48 23.17 -2.50 14.61
N ALA A 49 21.89 -2.78 14.41
CA ALA A 49 21.14 -3.71 15.29
C ALA A 49 21.70 -5.13 15.23
N VAL A 50 22.06 -5.61 14.03
CA VAL A 50 22.73 -6.91 13.85
C VAL A 50 24.11 -6.92 14.49
N TYR A 51 24.93 -5.91 14.28
CA TYR A 51 26.25 -5.81 14.91
C TYR A 51 26.15 -5.82 16.44
N ALA A 52 25.21 -5.06 16.99
CA ALA A 52 24.97 -5.00 18.43
C ALA A 52 24.59 -6.36 19.02
N SER A 53 23.87 -7.20 18.27
CA SER A 53 23.45 -8.53 18.75
C SER A 53 24.62 -9.47 19.02
N PHE A 54 25.79 -9.23 18.41
CA PHE A 54 27.00 -10.04 18.61
C PHE A 54 28.02 -9.40 19.56
N HIS A 55 27.97 -8.06 19.76
CA HIS A 55 29.06 -7.33 20.41
C HIS A 55 28.60 -6.54 21.64
N TRP A 56 27.31 -6.27 21.79
CA TRP A 56 26.78 -5.42 22.84
C TRP A 56 25.84 -6.16 23.79
N PRO A 57 25.58 -5.64 24.99
CA PRO A 57 24.61 -6.23 25.90
C PRO A 57 23.21 -6.36 25.27
N TRP A 58 22.51 -7.43 25.57
CA TRP A 58 21.21 -7.76 24.98
C TRP A 58 20.17 -6.63 25.06
N TYR A 59 20.17 -5.84 26.14
CA TYR A 59 19.22 -4.73 26.33
C TYR A 59 19.47 -3.60 25.32
N VAL A 60 20.72 -3.35 24.91
CA VAL A 60 21.03 -2.40 23.85
C VAL A 60 20.52 -2.91 22.50
N THR A 61 20.72 -4.20 22.26
CA THR A 61 20.19 -4.84 21.04
C THR A 61 18.67 -4.72 20.97
N VAL A 62 17.96 -4.97 22.08
CA VAL A 62 16.50 -4.83 22.15
C VAL A 62 16.07 -3.39 21.82
N LEU A 63 16.75 -2.39 22.40
CA LEU A 63 16.46 -0.99 22.10
C LEU A 63 16.69 -0.65 20.61
N LEU A 64 17.80 -1.12 20.05
CA LEU A 64 18.11 -0.88 18.62
C LEU A 64 17.14 -1.58 17.70
N VAL A 65 16.72 -2.81 18.01
CA VAL A 65 15.68 -3.52 17.26
C VAL A 65 14.35 -2.77 17.32
N PHE A 66 13.97 -2.25 18.50
CA PHE A 66 12.78 -1.44 18.65
C PHE A 66 12.83 -0.16 17.79
N VAL A 67 13.93 0.59 17.85
CA VAL A 67 14.15 1.79 17.01
C VAL A 67 14.15 1.43 15.53
N ASN A 68 14.84 0.35 15.14
CA ASN A 68 14.86 -0.12 13.77
C ASN A 68 13.47 -0.51 13.26
N GLY A 69 12.63 -1.11 14.13
CA GLY A 69 11.24 -1.42 13.81
C GLY A 69 10.43 -0.20 13.38
N HIS A 70 10.70 0.99 13.94
CA HIS A 70 10.07 2.24 13.51
C HIS A 70 10.51 2.63 12.10
N PHE A 71 11.79 2.50 11.75
CA PHE A 71 12.24 2.75 10.38
C PHE A 71 11.57 1.79 9.39
N TRP A 72 11.45 0.51 9.74
CA TRP A 72 10.71 -0.47 8.92
C TRP A 72 9.23 -0.13 8.79
N HIS A 73 8.62 0.43 9.83
CA HIS A 73 7.23 0.89 9.75
C HIS A 73 7.06 2.03 8.74
N PHE A 74 8.01 2.98 8.68
CA PHE A 74 7.98 4.07 7.70
C PHE A 74 8.10 3.62 6.25
N LEU A 75 8.49 2.37 5.99
CA LEU A 75 8.52 1.80 4.64
C LEU A 75 7.15 1.91 3.94
N VAL A 76 6.06 1.84 4.70
CA VAL A 76 4.70 1.97 4.15
C VAL A 76 4.46 3.34 3.52
N ASN A 77 5.03 4.41 4.06
CA ASN A 77 4.86 5.75 3.52
C ASN A 77 5.56 5.88 2.16
N GLY A 78 6.79 5.39 2.04
CA GLY A 78 7.49 5.36 0.75
C GLY A 78 6.78 4.48 -0.27
N PHE A 79 6.26 3.33 0.16
CA PHE A 79 5.44 2.46 -0.66
C PHE A 79 4.17 3.17 -1.16
N HIS A 80 3.46 3.89 -0.27
CA HIS A 80 2.27 4.66 -0.60
C HIS A 80 2.55 5.71 -1.69
N GLU A 81 3.61 6.53 -1.51
CA GLU A 81 3.98 7.55 -2.48
C GLU A 81 4.40 6.97 -3.84
N LEU A 82 5.08 5.83 -3.83
CA LEU A 82 5.45 5.13 -5.06
C LEU A 82 4.24 4.56 -5.82
N VAL A 83 3.22 4.09 -5.09
CA VAL A 83 1.95 3.65 -5.68
C VAL A 83 1.25 4.80 -6.41
N HIS A 84 1.31 6.02 -5.87
CA HIS A 84 0.79 7.22 -6.52
C HIS A 84 1.66 7.76 -7.67
N GLU A 85 2.78 7.10 -7.95
CA GLU A 85 3.79 7.57 -8.92
C GLU A 85 4.24 9.01 -8.63
N SER A 86 4.25 9.46 -7.36
CA SER A 86 4.51 10.85 -6.94
C SER A 86 5.99 11.15 -6.72
N VAL A 87 6.86 10.14 -6.57
CA VAL A 87 8.26 10.30 -6.17
C VAL A 87 9.16 10.70 -7.34
N PHE A 88 9.07 9.98 -8.46
CA PHE A 88 9.91 10.22 -9.64
C PHE A 88 9.12 10.82 -10.78
N SER A 89 9.75 11.69 -11.58
CA SER A 89 9.16 12.17 -12.85
C SER A 89 9.07 11.05 -13.88
N THR A 90 9.96 10.07 -13.82
CA THR A 90 10.02 8.93 -14.71
C THR A 90 9.20 7.77 -14.17
N ARG A 91 8.15 7.37 -14.86
CA ARG A 91 7.19 6.34 -14.39
C ARG A 91 7.83 5.00 -14.07
N TRP A 92 8.75 4.51 -14.92
CA TRP A 92 9.37 3.20 -14.68
C TRP A 92 10.19 3.17 -13.38
N LEU A 93 10.77 4.31 -12.93
CA LEU A 93 11.47 4.42 -11.65
C LEU A 93 10.51 4.24 -10.47
N ASN A 94 9.33 4.90 -10.51
CA ASN A 94 8.31 4.69 -9.48
C ASN A 94 7.96 3.21 -9.35
N ARG A 95 7.73 2.52 -10.48
CA ARG A 95 7.38 1.10 -10.52
C ARG A 95 8.51 0.19 -10.07
N PHE A 96 9.74 0.51 -10.44
CA PHE A 96 10.91 -0.25 -10.01
C PHE A 96 11.07 -0.20 -8.49
N PHE A 97 11.07 1.00 -7.92
CA PHE A 97 11.18 1.16 -6.48
C PHE A 97 9.94 0.67 -5.72
N LEU A 98 8.76 0.80 -6.31
CA LEU A 98 7.55 0.19 -5.75
C LEU A 98 7.71 -1.32 -5.53
N ARG A 99 8.31 -2.03 -6.48
CA ARG A 99 8.57 -3.46 -6.33
C ARG A 99 9.57 -3.77 -5.21
N ILE A 100 10.62 -2.96 -5.07
CA ILE A 100 11.58 -3.08 -3.98
C ILE A 100 10.88 -2.88 -2.63
N PHE A 101 10.11 -1.81 -2.48
CA PHE A 101 9.38 -1.53 -1.24
C PHE A 101 8.30 -2.57 -0.95
N SER A 102 7.61 -3.07 -1.99
CA SER A 102 6.66 -4.17 -1.86
C SER A 102 7.33 -5.44 -1.34
N PHE A 103 8.50 -5.77 -1.87
CA PHE A 103 9.26 -6.94 -1.45
C PHE A 103 9.74 -6.79 0.00
N LEU A 104 10.37 -5.68 0.34
CA LEU A 104 10.89 -5.44 1.68
C LEU A 104 9.77 -5.41 2.74
N GLY A 105 8.64 -4.79 2.44
CA GLY A 105 7.51 -4.66 3.37
C GLY A 105 6.50 -5.80 3.31
N TRP A 106 6.68 -6.77 2.42
CA TRP A 106 5.70 -7.82 2.12
C TRP A 106 4.32 -7.23 1.79
N TYR A 107 4.30 -6.18 0.96
CA TYR A 107 3.07 -5.54 0.51
C TYR A 107 2.62 -6.09 -0.83
N ASN A 108 1.31 -6.32 -0.96
CA ASN A 108 0.69 -6.57 -2.25
C ASN A 108 0.25 -5.23 -2.84
N HIS A 109 1.04 -4.68 -3.76
CA HIS A 109 0.75 -3.37 -4.34
C HIS A 109 -0.51 -3.34 -5.22
N HIS A 110 -0.93 -4.48 -5.78
CA HIS A 110 -2.19 -4.57 -6.54
C HIS A 110 -3.41 -4.48 -5.61
N LEU A 111 -3.40 -5.24 -4.51
CA LEU A 111 -4.45 -5.16 -3.51
C LEU A 111 -4.52 -3.75 -2.90
N PHE A 112 -3.34 -3.21 -2.56
CA PHE A 112 -3.26 -1.86 -1.99
C PHE A 112 -3.82 -0.82 -2.96
N TRP A 113 -3.40 -0.85 -4.23
CA TRP A 113 -3.92 0.08 -5.24
C TRP A 113 -5.43 0.01 -5.40
N ALA A 114 -5.99 -1.20 -5.48
CA ALA A 114 -7.42 -1.39 -5.61
C ALA A 114 -8.19 -0.84 -4.39
N SER A 115 -7.75 -1.21 -3.18
CA SER A 115 -8.33 -0.73 -1.92
C SER A 115 -8.18 0.78 -1.77
N HIS A 116 -6.98 1.30 -2.00
CA HIS A 116 -6.64 2.70 -1.82
C HIS A 116 -7.33 3.63 -2.82
N THR A 117 -7.60 3.15 -4.03
CA THR A 117 -8.44 3.88 -5.00
C THR A 117 -9.87 4.05 -4.49
N GLU A 118 -10.43 3.04 -3.84
CA GLU A 118 -11.75 3.16 -3.19
C GLU A 118 -11.68 4.07 -1.96
N HIS A 119 -10.61 3.99 -1.16
CA HIS A 119 -10.37 4.90 -0.06
C HIS A 119 -10.37 6.37 -0.51
N HIS A 120 -9.67 6.73 -1.57
CA HIS A 120 -9.69 8.10 -2.11
C HIS A 120 -11.06 8.56 -2.60
N LYS A 121 -11.93 7.64 -3.00
CA LYS A 121 -13.30 7.99 -3.42
C LYS A 121 -14.24 8.23 -2.24
N TYR A 122 -14.07 7.45 -1.18
CA TYR A 122 -15.01 7.37 -0.07
C TYR A 122 -14.43 7.78 1.28
N ALA A 123 -13.21 8.26 1.35
CA ALA A 123 -12.44 8.54 2.54
C ALA A 123 -13.29 8.80 3.81
N LEU A 124 -13.09 8.00 4.84
CA LEU A 124 -13.81 8.06 6.13
C LEU A 124 -15.31 7.74 6.09
N HIS A 125 -15.85 7.19 4.99
CA HIS A 125 -17.26 6.82 4.85
C HIS A 125 -17.44 5.29 4.77
N PRO A 126 -17.47 4.56 5.89
CA PRO A 126 -17.79 3.14 5.87
C PRO A 126 -19.28 2.93 5.53
N PRO A 127 -19.67 1.79 4.94
CA PRO A 127 -18.84 0.61 4.62
C PRO A 127 -18.06 0.71 3.32
N ASP A 128 -18.17 1.81 2.56
CA ASP A 128 -17.56 1.97 1.24
C ASP A 128 -16.05 2.24 1.34
N ASP A 129 -15.57 2.75 2.49
CA ASP A 129 -14.16 2.86 2.83
C ASP A 129 -13.81 1.85 3.93
N GLN A 130 -12.98 0.88 3.60
CA GLN A 130 -12.51 -0.16 4.53
C GLN A 130 -11.03 0.04 4.95
N GLU A 131 -10.36 1.09 4.46
CA GLU A 131 -9.02 1.45 4.91
C GLU A 131 -9.02 2.28 6.19
N VAL A 132 -10.19 2.68 6.69
CA VAL A 132 -10.31 3.43 7.93
C VAL A 132 -9.91 2.55 9.11
N VAL A 133 -8.69 2.75 9.58
CA VAL A 133 -8.14 2.03 10.73
C VAL A 133 -8.57 2.68 12.05
N LEU A 134 -8.91 3.98 12.02
CA LEU A 134 -9.28 4.72 13.22
C LEU A 134 -10.74 4.43 13.60
N PRO A 135 -10.99 4.11 14.87
CA PRO A 135 -12.36 3.94 15.34
C PRO A 135 -13.11 5.29 15.21
N GLN A 136 -14.31 5.26 14.65
CA GLN A 136 -15.16 6.45 14.51
C GLN A 136 -15.52 7.11 15.86
N LYS A 137 -15.45 6.33 16.95
CA LYS A 137 -15.59 6.80 18.32
C LYS A 137 -14.36 6.37 19.11
N ILE A 138 -13.61 7.35 19.59
CA ILE A 138 -12.45 7.09 20.43
C ILE A 138 -12.96 6.79 21.85
N ASP A 139 -12.92 5.52 22.23
CA ASP A 139 -13.13 5.11 23.62
C ASP A 139 -11.76 5.13 24.33
N LEU A 140 -11.50 6.21 25.07
CA LEU A 140 -10.24 6.40 25.79
C LEU A 140 -9.91 5.24 26.74
N LYS A 141 -10.93 4.57 27.31
CA LYS A 141 -10.73 3.40 28.16
C LYS A 141 -10.24 2.16 27.40
N LYS A 142 -10.45 2.13 26.08
CA LYS A 142 -10.03 1.03 25.22
C LYS A 142 -8.80 1.39 24.38
N LEU A 143 -8.37 2.66 24.40
CA LEU A 143 -7.24 3.14 23.58
C LEU A 143 -5.97 2.32 23.86
N TRP A 144 -5.70 1.98 25.12
CA TRP A 144 -4.57 1.17 25.49
C TRP A 144 -4.65 -0.27 24.91
N LYS A 145 -5.86 -0.81 24.71
CA LYS A 145 -6.05 -2.15 24.09
C LYS A 145 -5.80 -2.12 22.57
N THR A 146 -6.09 -1.01 21.91
CA THR A 146 -5.83 -0.85 20.48
C THR A 146 -4.38 -0.49 20.20
N SER A 147 -3.69 0.14 21.16
CA SER A 147 -2.29 0.52 21.08
C SER A 147 -1.33 -0.62 21.43
N ILE A 148 -1.79 -1.63 22.15
CA ILE A 148 -0.99 -2.82 22.44
C ILE A 148 -1.08 -3.76 21.24
N ILE A 149 0.09 -4.18 20.77
CA ILE A 149 0.25 -5.23 19.75
C ILE A 149 -0.73 -6.35 20.08
N ASN A 150 -1.56 -6.71 19.12
CA ASN A 150 -2.47 -7.84 19.30
C ASN A 150 -1.67 -9.15 19.33
N TYR A 151 -1.05 -9.41 20.49
CA TYR A 151 -0.19 -10.58 20.73
C TYR A 151 -0.94 -11.91 20.65
N ARG A 152 -2.28 -11.84 20.60
CA ARG A 152 -3.15 -13.02 20.66
C ARG A 152 -3.07 -13.88 19.39
N TYR A 153 -2.67 -13.29 18.26
CA TYR A 153 -2.64 -13.98 16.97
C TYR A 153 -1.45 -13.55 16.07
N PRO A 154 -0.20 -13.59 16.56
CA PRO A 154 0.95 -13.18 15.75
C PRO A 154 1.10 -14.06 14.50
N ASP A 155 0.85 -15.37 14.63
CA ASP A 155 0.95 -16.32 13.54
C ASP A 155 -0.06 -16.06 12.43
N SER A 156 -1.28 -15.63 12.80
CA SER A 156 -2.31 -15.31 11.80
C SER A 156 -1.98 -14.03 11.04
N LEU A 157 -1.41 -13.03 11.71
CA LEU A 157 -1.01 -11.76 11.07
C LEU A 157 0.13 -12.00 10.07
N LEU A 158 1.19 -12.68 10.49
CA LEU A 158 2.33 -13.01 9.62
C LEU A 158 1.89 -13.89 8.45
N ARG A 159 1.11 -14.93 8.72
CA ARG A 159 0.59 -15.82 7.68
C ARG A 159 -0.28 -15.09 6.67
N ASN A 160 -1.18 -14.22 7.13
CA ASN A 160 -2.06 -13.47 6.24
C ASN A 160 -1.28 -12.45 5.42
N LYS A 161 -0.29 -11.79 6.03
CA LYS A 161 0.59 -10.85 5.32
C LYS A 161 1.42 -11.58 4.25
N PHE A 162 2.01 -12.72 4.58
CA PHE A 162 2.77 -13.55 3.64
C PHE A 162 1.88 -14.08 2.51
N ARG A 163 0.68 -14.57 2.84
CA ARG A 163 -0.30 -15.03 1.83
C ARG A 163 -0.69 -13.89 0.88
N SER A 164 -1.00 -12.70 1.41
CA SER A 164 -1.31 -11.53 0.60
C SER A 164 -0.14 -11.13 -0.30
N PHE A 165 1.08 -11.14 0.24
CA PHE A 165 2.31 -10.86 -0.52
C PHE A 165 2.53 -11.86 -1.65
N THR A 166 2.28 -13.15 -1.43
CA THR A 166 2.41 -14.21 -2.45
C THR A 166 1.23 -14.26 -3.43
N GLY A 167 0.27 -13.35 -3.28
CA GLY A 167 -0.88 -13.23 -4.18
C GLY A 167 -2.11 -14.02 -3.78
N TYR A 168 -2.09 -14.65 -2.62
CA TYR A 168 -3.29 -15.30 -2.09
C TYR A 168 -4.17 -14.27 -1.37
N LEU A 169 -5.35 -14.03 -1.91
CA LEU A 169 -6.35 -13.15 -1.29
C LEU A 169 -7.55 -13.99 -0.85
N ASP A 170 -8.07 -13.63 0.32
CA ASP A 170 -9.27 -14.27 0.86
C ASP A 170 -10.52 -13.71 0.16
N MET A 171 -10.94 -14.38 -0.89
CA MET A 171 -12.14 -14.02 -1.65
C MET A 171 -13.44 -14.27 -0.88
N GLY A 172 -13.39 -14.96 0.27
CA GLY A 172 -14.51 -15.06 1.21
C GLY A 172 -14.76 -13.73 1.94
N ASN A 173 -13.78 -12.84 1.99
CA ASN A 173 -13.97 -11.49 2.50
C ASN A 173 -14.75 -10.64 1.46
N PRO A 174 -15.97 -10.15 1.79
CA PRO A 174 -16.80 -9.39 0.85
C PRO A 174 -16.11 -8.14 0.31
N TRP A 175 -15.26 -7.49 1.11
CA TRP A 175 -14.49 -6.32 0.68
C TRP A 175 -13.49 -6.68 -0.41
N ILE A 176 -12.65 -7.68 -0.18
CA ILE A 176 -11.67 -8.15 -1.17
C ILE A 176 -12.39 -8.59 -2.46
N ALA A 177 -13.49 -9.33 -2.33
CA ALA A 177 -14.30 -9.75 -3.48
C ALA A 177 -14.86 -8.55 -4.26
N SER A 178 -15.24 -7.46 -3.58
CA SER A 178 -15.78 -6.26 -4.23
C SER A 178 -14.73 -5.43 -4.98
N LEU A 179 -13.46 -5.52 -4.56
CA LEU A 179 -12.36 -4.84 -5.24
C LEU A 179 -12.03 -5.48 -6.59
N PHE A 180 -12.36 -6.77 -6.74
CA PHE A 180 -12.03 -7.56 -7.91
C PHE A 180 -13.28 -8.30 -8.43
N PRO A 181 -14.20 -7.57 -9.07
CA PRO A 181 -15.52 -8.10 -9.45
C PRO A 181 -15.49 -9.05 -10.65
N GLU A 182 -14.34 -9.48 -11.11
CA GLU A 182 -14.24 -10.39 -12.24
C GLU A 182 -14.85 -11.76 -11.93
N THR A 183 -15.62 -12.28 -12.88
CA THR A 183 -16.33 -13.56 -12.75
C THR A 183 -15.46 -14.77 -12.97
N ASP A 184 -14.32 -14.62 -13.68
CA ASP A 184 -13.41 -15.71 -13.99
C ASP A 184 -12.44 -16.01 -12.83
N PRO A 185 -12.57 -17.19 -12.16
CA PRO A 185 -11.69 -17.55 -11.05
C PRO A 185 -10.22 -17.72 -11.43
N GLU A 186 -9.92 -18.11 -12.68
CA GLU A 186 -8.54 -18.27 -13.14
C GLU A 186 -7.87 -16.93 -13.39
N ARG A 187 -8.59 -15.99 -14.00
CA ARG A 187 -8.13 -14.61 -14.15
C ARG A 187 -7.93 -13.94 -12.80
N ARG A 188 -8.83 -14.17 -11.85
CA ARG A 188 -8.64 -13.70 -10.47
C ARG A 188 -7.35 -14.22 -9.87
N ARG A 189 -7.07 -15.53 -9.96
CA ARG A 189 -5.82 -16.12 -9.46
C ARG A 189 -4.58 -15.55 -10.14
N ALA A 190 -4.61 -15.36 -11.46
CA ALA A 190 -3.52 -14.76 -12.21
C ALA A 190 -3.26 -13.29 -11.82
N TYR A 191 -4.33 -12.56 -11.55
CA TYR A 191 -4.26 -11.14 -11.16
C TYR A 191 -3.56 -10.93 -9.82
N TYR A 192 -3.65 -11.90 -8.91
CA TYR A 192 -3.16 -11.78 -7.55
C TYR A 192 -1.73 -12.30 -7.33
N GLN A 193 -1.13 -12.91 -8.31
CA GLN A 193 0.23 -13.43 -8.18
C GLN A 193 1.26 -12.34 -8.48
N ILE A 194 1.83 -11.73 -7.43
CA ILE A 194 2.86 -10.69 -7.53
C ILE A 194 3.98 -11.07 -8.50
N PHE A 195 4.42 -12.34 -8.48
CA PHE A 195 5.48 -12.82 -9.35
C PHE A 195 5.04 -13.10 -10.80
N ARG A 196 3.76 -13.32 -11.04
CA ARG A 196 3.23 -13.50 -12.39
C ARG A 196 3.07 -12.19 -13.14
N THR A 197 2.61 -11.14 -12.47
CA THR A 197 2.50 -9.79 -13.05
C THR A 197 3.86 -9.19 -13.42
N LEU A 198 4.94 -9.66 -12.77
CA LEU A 198 6.31 -9.29 -13.17
C LEU A 198 6.70 -9.83 -14.55
N LYS A 199 6.05 -10.89 -15.01
CA LYS A 199 6.44 -11.63 -16.22
C LYS A 199 5.61 -11.26 -17.46
N GLU A 200 4.36 -10.81 -17.30
CA GLU A 200 3.43 -10.81 -18.43
C GLU A 200 2.95 -9.43 -18.89
N GLY A 201 3.19 -8.33 -18.16
CA GLY A 201 2.78 -6.99 -18.61
C GLY A 201 1.34 -6.92 -19.13
N THR A 202 0.45 -7.77 -18.61
CA THR A 202 -0.86 -8.00 -19.19
C THR A 202 -1.76 -6.82 -18.89
N LEU A 203 -2.09 -6.08 -19.92
CA LEU A 203 -3.11 -5.03 -19.91
C LEU A 203 -4.48 -5.70 -19.69
N ILE A 204 -5.05 -5.55 -18.51
CA ILE A 204 -6.44 -5.92 -18.29
C ILE A 204 -7.29 -4.81 -18.88
N LYS A 205 -7.92 -5.10 -20.01
CA LYS A 205 -8.93 -4.25 -20.61
C LYS A 205 -10.21 -4.41 -19.82
N GLN A 206 -10.45 -3.57 -18.82
CA GLN A 206 -11.78 -3.44 -18.24
C GLN A 206 -12.62 -2.56 -19.16
N PRO A 207 -13.84 -3.01 -19.55
CA PRO A 207 -14.77 -2.13 -20.21
C PRO A 207 -15.14 -1.00 -19.24
N CYS A 208 -15.03 0.24 -19.70
CA CYS A 208 -15.51 1.37 -18.92
C CYS A 208 -17.04 1.33 -18.90
N GLU A 209 -17.61 1.00 -17.75
CA GLU A 209 -19.08 0.90 -17.58
C GLU A 209 -19.83 2.22 -17.91
N ARG A 210 -19.11 3.35 -17.97
CA ARG A 210 -19.69 4.68 -18.26
C ARG A 210 -19.73 5.07 -19.72
N CYS A 211 -18.86 4.55 -20.56
CA CYS A 211 -18.73 5.04 -21.93
C CYS A 211 -18.78 3.95 -23.00
N GLY A 212 -18.88 2.66 -22.61
CA GLY A 212 -18.88 1.54 -23.55
C GLY A 212 -17.62 1.45 -24.44
N ASN A 213 -16.76 2.43 -24.35
CA ASN A 213 -15.52 2.48 -25.12
C ASN A 213 -14.41 1.73 -24.39
N HIS A 214 -13.82 0.77 -25.08
CA HIS A 214 -12.58 0.09 -24.69
C HIS A 214 -11.37 1.04 -24.72
N LYS A 215 -11.44 2.17 -24.01
CA LYS A 215 -10.22 2.85 -23.64
C LYS A 215 -9.56 1.96 -22.63
N SER A 216 -8.46 1.33 -23.02
CA SER A 216 -7.53 0.73 -22.08
C SER A 216 -7.22 1.80 -21.03
N GLN A 217 -7.93 1.77 -19.89
CA GLN A 217 -7.31 2.26 -18.69
C GLN A 217 -6.13 1.31 -18.55
N ALA A 218 -4.97 1.79 -18.98
CA ALA A 218 -3.76 1.20 -18.55
C ALA A 218 -3.88 1.19 -17.02
N VAL A 219 -4.22 0.06 -16.45
CA VAL A 219 -3.81 -0.25 -15.09
C VAL A 219 -2.31 -0.18 -15.26
N HIS A 220 -1.79 0.99 -14.97
CA HIS A 220 -0.39 1.27 -15.15
C HIS A 220 0.34 0.34 -14.21
N THR A 221 0.70 -0.84 -14.76
CA THR A 221 1.68 -1.72 -14.16
C THR A 221 2.99 -0.98 -13.97
#